data_c2a0573fbf98fc948a8b0e46b1514e47
#
_entry.id   c2a0573fbf98fc948a8b0e46b1514e47
#
_cell.length_a   1.000
_cell.length_b   1.000
_cell.length_c   1.000
_cell.angle_alpha   90.00
_cell.angle_beta   90.00
_cell.angle_gamma   90.00
#
_symmetry.space_group_name_H-M   'P 1'
#
loop_
_entity.id
_entity.type
_entity.pdbx_description
1 polymer ?
#
loop_
_entity_poly.entity_id
_entity_poly.type
_entity_poly.pdbx_seq_one_letter_code
_entity_poly.pdbx_strand_id
1 'polypeptide(L)'
;MCDSICGSLRDFYGRTIDYLRISITDQCNLRCRYCMPEQDGISSPCRLMTFGEILAAARAAARLGIRSVKITGGEPLCRPGCPDLIGRLKEIPGIRQVTMTTNGLLVSRYLDELLNAGLDGINISLDTLNEEQFRQITRRNFPLSQVLEAIKRCSEKLPTKINAVLLPETEDQLIPLARLACFLPVSVRFIEQMPLGGERPSKASRGWDSVLARLKKEWPDLSPVPERRGNGPAIYYSAPEFSGAVGLIEAVSHSFCSGCNRIRLTCEGQLKPCLCYGDSLDLTPALKSKNEEELLALFLKAVRNKPKAHCFREASEVSERRYMSQIGG
;
A
#
# COMPACT_ATOMS: atom_id res chain seq x y z
N MET A 1 -5.24 -18.20 33.05
CA MET A 1 -6.25 -17.10 33.06
C MET A 1 -5.66 -15.98 32.24
N CYS A 2 -5.99 -15.95 30.98
CA CYS A 2 -5.54 -14.89 30.08
C CYS A 2 -6.81 -14.26 29.49
N ASP A 3 -7.40 -13.36 30.29
CA ASP A 3 -8.58 -12.61 29.91
C ASP A 3 -8.28 -11.78 28.68
N SER A 4 -9.15 -11.95 27.73
CA SER A 4 -9.30 -11.22 26.48
C SER A 4 -8.86 -9.76 26.60
N ILE A 5 -7.67 -9.43 26.03
CA ILE A 5 -7.35 -8.06 25.67
C ILE A 5 -8.26 -7.71 24.48
N CYS A 6 -9.53 -7.52 24.76
CA CYS A 6 -10.56 -7.11 23.80
C CYS A 6 -10.64 -5.56 23.74
N GLY A 7 -9.49 -4.89 23.85
CA GLY A 7 -9.36 -3.45 23.71
C GLY A 7 -8.83 -3.09 22.33
N SER A 8 -9.34 -2.02 21.73
CA SER A 8 -8.77 -1.47 20.49
C SER A 8 -7.31 -1.03 20.76
N LEU A 9 -6.36 -1.52 19.97
CA LEU A 9 -4.96 -1.11 20.04
C LEU A 9 -4.85 0.40 19.74
N ARG A 10 -4.45 1.20 20.72
CA ARG A 10 -4.39 2.66 20.58
C ARG A 10 -2.98 3.18 20.82
N ASP A 11 -2.61 4.21 20.09
CA ASP A 11 -1.38 4.95 20.31
C ASP A 11 -1.57 6.10 21.33
N PHE A 12 -0.47 6.82 21.64
CA PHE A 12 -0.52 7.96 22.58
C PHE A 12 -1.41 9.12 22.14
N TYR A 13 -1.76 9.19 20.85
CA TYR A 13 -2.61 10.25 20.29
C TYR A 13 -4.08 9.81 20.16
N GLY A 14 -4.45 8.66 20.74
CA GLY A 14 -5.81 8.12 20.73
C GLY A 14 -6.22 7.47 19.39
N ARG A 15 -5.28 7.32 18.42
CA ARG A 15 -5.58 6.69 17.14
C ARG A 15 -5.72 5.17 17.33
N THR A 16 -6.78 4.58 16.79
CA THR A 16 -6.93 3.13 16.73
C THR A 16 -6.06 2.57 15.61
N ILE A 17 -5.18 1.62 15.94
CA ILE A 17 -4.28 0.96 14.99
C ILE A 17 -4.82 -0.43 14.72
N ASP A 18 -5.49 -0.60 13.60
CA ASP A 18 -6.19 -1.84 13.21
C ASP A 18 -5.72 -2.41 11.87
N TYR A 19 -4.68 -1.80 11.27
CA TYR A 19 -4.23 -2.11 9.92
C TYR A 19 -2.72 -2.38 9.86
N LEU A 20 -2.35 -3.61 9.49
CA LEU A 20 -0.96 -4.04 9.28
C LEU A 20 -0.67 -4.18 7.78
N ARG A 21 0.37 -3.51 7.30
CA ARG A 21 0.92 -3.73 5.95
C ARG A 21 2.14 -4.62 6.08
N ILE A 22 2.19 -5.71 5.30
CA ILE A 22 3.28 -6.68 5.33
C ILE A 22 3.95 -6.70 3.96
N SER A 23 5.22 -6.31 3.90
CA SER A 23 6.06 -6.59 2.75
C SER A 23 6.52 -8.04 2.85
N ILE A 24 6.26 -8.83 1.82
CA ILE A 24 6.65 -10.25 1.80
C ILE A 24 7.95 -10.48 1.01
N THR A 25 8.36 -9.51 0.20
CA THR A 25 9.59 -9.55 -0.61
C THR A 25 10.00 -8.14 -0.99
N ASP A 26 11.27 -7.91 -1.21
CA ASP A 26 11.83 -6.70 -1.82
C ASP A 26 12.01 -6.85 -3.34
N GLN A 27 11.91 -8.08 -3.87
CA GLN A 27 12.02 -8.34 -5.29
C GLN A 27 10.82 -7.82 -6.07
N CYS A 28 11.10 -7.27 -7.26
CA CYS A 28 10.08 -6.79 -8.18
C CYS A 28 10.52 -7.08 -9.62
N ASN A 29 9.58 -7.39 -10.49
CA ASN A 29 9.82 -7.54 -11.93
C ASN A 29 9.84 -6.19 -12.68
N LEU A 30 9.51 -5.08 -12.01
CA LEU A 30 9.66 -3.70 -12.50
C LEU A 30 10.80 -2.97 -11.78
N ARG A 31 11.18 -1.78 -12.30
CA ARG A 31 12.19 -0.87 -11.71
C ARG A 31 11.68 0.57 -11.76
N CYS A 32 10.45 0.79 -11.26
CA CYS A 32 9.83 2.11 -11.30
C CYS A 32 10.74 3.18 -10.67
N ARG A 33 10.95 4.28 -11.39
CA ARG A 33 11.94 5.33 -11.08
C ARG A 33 11.84 5.87 -9.66
N TYR A 34 10.62 6.10 -9.19
CA TYR A 34 10.34 6.63 -7.86
C TYR A 34 10.33 5.56 -6.74
N CYS A 35 10.46 4.28 -7.08
CA CYS A 35 10.30 3.16 -6.13
C CYS A 35 11.59 2.36 -5.91
N MET A 36 12.42 2.23 -6.93
CA MET A 36 13.63 1.40 -6.93
C MET A 36 14.75 2.08 -7.72
N PRO A 37 16.03 1.90 -7.33
CA PRO A 37 17.15 2.33 -8.16
C PRO A 37 17.17 1.54 -9.48
N GLU A 38 17.81 2.12 -10.50
CA GLU A 38 17.90 1.51 -11.83
C GLU A 38 18.77 0.24 -11.85
N GLN A 39 19.89 0.31 -11.16
CA GLN A 39 20.82 -0.81 -11.04
C GLN A 39 20.36 -1.79 -9.98
N ASP A 40 20.65 -3.08 -10.16
CA ASP A 40 20.32 -4.15 -9.21
C ASP A 40 21.14 -4.05 -7.88
N GLY A 41 21.55 -2.84 -7.52
CA GLY A 41 22.34 -2.52 -6.33
C GLY A 41 21.55 -2.52 -5.01
N ILE A 42 20.28 -2.92 -5.01
CA ILE A 42 19.64 -3.32 -3.77
C ILE A 42 20.25 -4.67 -3.41
N SER A 43 21.18 -4.67 -2.47
CA SER A 43 21.64 -5.93 -1.86
C SER A 43 20.37 -6.66 -1.39
N SER A 44 20.18 -7.88 -1.92
CA SER A 44 19.11 -8.75 -1.43
C SER A 44 19.23 -8.80 0.09
N PRO A 45 18.10 -8.73 0.83
CA PRO A 45 18.18 -8.78 2.27
C PRO A 45 18.92 -10.03 2.68
N CYS A 46 19.76 -9.92 3.71
CA CYS A 46 20.48 -11.05 4.27
C CYS A 46 19.53 -12.20 4.64
N ARG A 47 18.25 -11.88 4.85
CA ARG A 47 17.20 -12.84 5.19
C ARG A 47 15.80 -12.30 4.89
N LEU A 48 14.98 -13.09 4.23
CA LEU A 48 13.53 -12.89 4.17
C LEU A 48 12.84 -13.67 5.30
N MET A 49 11.81 -13.10 5.93
CA MET A 49 10.91 -13.86 6.81
C MET A 49 10.30 -15.03 6.06
N THR A 50 10.23 -16.19 6.69
CA THR A 50 9.42 -17.31 6.21
C THR A 50 7.93 -16.98 6.32
N PHE A 51 7.07 -17.68 5.57
CA PHE A 51 5.61 -17.51 5.72
C PHE A 51 5.13 -17.90 7.14
N GLY A 52 5.78 -18.87 7.77
CA GLY A 52 5.52 -19.21 9.17
C GLY A 52 5.75 -18.04 10.13
N GLU A 53 6.83 -17.30 9.94
CA GLU A 53 7.15 -16.11 10.73
C GLU A 53 6.18 -14.95 10.45
N ILE A 54 5.81 -14.73 9.19
CA ILE A 54 4.79 -13.74 8.82
C ILE A 54 3.46 -14.06 9.50
N LEU A 55 3.03 -15.33 9.50
CA LEU A 55 1.81 -15.77 10.15
C LEU A 55 1.90 -15.65 11.69
N ALA A 56 3.05 -15.91 12.30
CA ALA A 56 3.26 -15.71 13.73
C ALA A 56 3.11 -14.22 14.09
N ALA A 57 3.75 -13.32 13.34
CA ALA A 57 3.61 -11.87 13.51
C ALA A 57 2.15 -11.41 13.31
N ALA A 58 1.45 -11.92 12.29
CA ALA A 58 0.06 -11.59 12.02
C ALA A 58 -0.88 -12.06 13.12
N ARG A 59 -0.65 -13.28 13.71
CA ARG A 59 -1.42 -13.78 14.87
C ARG A 59 -1.23 -12.88 16.09
N ALA A 60 0.01 -12.51 16.42
CA ALA A 60 0.29 -11.59 17.53
C ALA A 60 -0.41 -10.23 17.32
N ALA A 61 -0.34 -9.68 16.10
CA ALA A 61 -1.02 -8.44 15.74
C ALA A 61 -2.56 -8.56 15.86
N ALA A 62 -3.14 -9.67 15.43
CA ALA A 62 -4.59 -9.92 15.51
C ALA A 62 -5.09 -9.98 16.95
N ARG A 63 -4.33 -10.61 17.87
CA ARG A 63 -4.62 -10.63 19.33
C ARG A 63 -4.68 -9.24 19.93
N LEU A 64 -3.89 -8.29 19.42
CA LEU A 64 -3.88 -6.90 19.86
C LEU A 64 -4.94 -6.02 19.20
N GLY A 65 -5.71 -6.55 18.25
CA GLY A 65 -6.80 -5.81 17.61
C GLY A 65 -6.56 -5.36 16.19
N ILE A 66 -5.48 -5.79 15.53
CA ILE A 66 -5.35 -5.64 14.08
C ILE A 66 -6.42 -6.50 13.41
N ARG A 67 -7.19 -5.89 12.49
CA ARG A 67 -8.30 -6.52 11.78
C ARG A 67 -8.07 -6.61 10.28
N SER A 68 -7.19 -5.78 9.76
CA SER A 68 -6.92 -5.69 8.33
C SER A 68 -5.45 -5.91 8.04
N VAL A 69 -5.16 -6.75 7.05
CA VAL A 69 -3.82 -7.00 6.54
C VAL A 69 -3.75 -6.60 5.08
N LYS A 70 -2.65 -5.96 4.70
CA LYS A 70 -2.33 -5.71 3.29
C LYS A 70 -1.01 -6.37 2.94
N ILE A 71 -1.04 -7.26 1.98
CA ILE A 71 0.15 -7.86 1.39
C ILE A 71 0.73 -6.89 0.37
N THR A 72 2.02 -6.62 0.51
CA THR A 72 2.82 -5.79 -0.38
C THR A 72 4.20 -6.41 -0.56
N GLY A 73 5.12 -5.64 -1.14
CA GLY A 73 6.52 -6.01 -1.28
C GLY A 73 7.22 -5.04 -2.23
N GLY A 74 8.19 -5.53 -2.95
CA GLY A 74 8.45 -5.09 -4.30
C GLY A 74 7.24 -5.46 -5.14
N GLU A 75 7.20 -6.71 -5.65
CA GLU A 75 5.98 -7.29 -6.23
C GLU A 75 5.64 -8.60 -5.50
N PRO A 76 4.55 -8.67 -4.75
CA PRO A 76 4.24 -9.83 -3.92
C PRO A 76 4.06 -11.12 -4.72
N LEU A 77 3.57 -11.05 -5.96
CA LEU A 77 3.39 -12.22 -6.82
C LEU A 77 4.71 -12.74 -7.42
N CYS A 78 5.83 -12.03 -7.25
CA CYS A 78 7.15 -12.57 -7.52
C CYS A 78 7.61 -13.59 -6.45
N ARG A 79 6.98 -13.61 -5.27
CA ARG A 79 7.28 -14.60 -4.25
C ARG A 79 6.35 -15.81 -4.40
N PRO A 80 6.87 -17.02 -4.74
CA PRO A 80 6.06 -18.24 -4.84
C PRO A 80 5.30 -18.52 -3.55
N GLY A 81 4.05 -19.01 -3.68
CA GLY A 81 3.18 -19.31 -2.54
C GLY A 81 2.45 -18.08 -1.94
N CYS A 82 2.50 -16.92 -2.60
CA CYS A 82 1.77 -15.73 -2.15
C CYS A 82 0.25 -15.99 -1.98
N PRO A 83 -0.47 -16.67 -2.89
CA PRO A 83 -1.87 -17.02 -2.69
C PRO A 83 -2.11 -17.91 -1.44
N ASP A 84 -1.26 -18.92 -1.21
CA ASP A 84 -1.33 -19.77 -0.01
C ASP A 84 -1.18 -18.95 1.28
N LEU A 85 -0.22 -18.01 1.32
CA LEU A 85 -0.06 -17.11 2.45
C LEU A 85 -1.33 -16.29 2.70
N ILE A 86 -1.99 -15.79 1.65
CA ILE A 86 -3.25 -15.03 1.77
C ILE A 86 -4.33 -15.91 2.42
N GLY A 87 -4.51 -17.15 1.95
CA GLY A 87 -5.48 -18.09 2.52
C GLY A 87 -5.23 -18.32 4.01
N ARG A 88 -3.99 -18.61 4.39
CA ARG A 88 -3.61 -18.81 5.79
C ARG A 88 -3.74 -17.57 6.67
N LEU A 89 -3.59 -16.37 6.12
CA LEU A 89 -3.86 -15.12 6.82
C LEU A 89 -5.36 -14.93 7.08
N LYS A 90 -6.22 -15.34 6.15
CA LYS A 90 -7.68 -15.30 6.31
C LYS A 90 -8.18 -16.24 7.40
N GLU A 91 -7.47 -17.34 7.68
CA GLU A 91 -7.79 -18.29 8.74
C GLU A 91 -7.44 -17.77 10.16
N ILE A 92 -6.67 -16.69 10.28
CA ILE A 92 -6.28 -16.14 11.59
C ILE A 92 -7.50 -15.51 12.28
N PRO A 93 -7.90 -16.00 13.47
CA PRO A 93 -9.00 -15.38 14.22
C PRO A 93 -8.75 -13.90 14.48
N GLY A 94 -9.73 -13.08 14.13
CA GLY A 94 -9.65 -11.62 14.28
C GLY A 94 -9.21 -10.88 13.03
N ILE A 95 -8.54 -11.49 12.06
CA ILE A 95 -8.32 -10.88 10.74
C ILE A 95 -9.62 -10.95 9.93
N ARG A 96 -10.14 -9.79 9.58
CA ARG A 96 -11.41 -9.64 8.83
C ARG A 96 -11.17 -9.40 7.35
N GLN A 97 -10.04 -8.76 7.02
CA GLN A 97 -9.76 -8.36 5.66
C GLN A 97 -8.29 -8.58 5.30
N VAL A 98 -8.05 -9.24 4.16
CA VAL A 98 -6.73 -9.38 3.54
C VAL A 98 -6.80 -8.81 2.13
N THR A 99 -6.01 -7.78 1.87
CA THR A 99 -5.92 -7.12 0.56
C THR A 99 -4.50 -7.15 0.04
N MET A 100 -4.29 -6.88 -1.25
CA MET A 100 -2.98 -6.87 -1.87
C MET A 100 -2.72 -5.58 -2.65
N THR A 101 -1.46 -5.17 -2.75
CA THR A 101 -0.99 -4.18 -3.73
C THR A 101 -0.01 -4.87 -4.68
N THR A 102 -0.19 -4.69 -5.98
CA THR A 102 0.58 -5.33 -7.05
C THR A 102 0.77 -4.36 -8.22
N ASN A 103 1.75 -4.61 -9.08
CA ASN A 103 1.91 -3.91 -10.35
C ASN A 103 1.02 -4.48 -11.49
N GLY A 104 0.29 -5.56 -11.23
CA GLY A 104 -0.69 -6.12 -12.16
C GLY A 104 -0.16 -7.16 -13.14
N LEU A 105 1.14 -7.18 -13.44
CA LEU A 105 1.70 -8.02 -14.52
C LEU A 105 1.48 -9.53 -14.32
N LEU A 106 1.51 -10.00 -13.08
CA LEU A 106 1.34 -11.42 -12.78
C LEU A 106 -0.09 -11.79 -12.37
N VAL A 107 -0.97 -10.81 -12.22
CA VAL A 107 -2.32 -11.01 -11.68
C VAL A 107 -3.13 -11.99 -12.54
N SER A 108 -3.11 -11.85 -13.85
CA SER A 108 -3.88 -12.73 -14.74
C SER A 108 -3.53 -14.20 -14.59
N ARG A 109 -2.28 -14.50 -14.21
CA ARG A 109 -1.81 -15.86 -13.93
C ARG A 109 -2.33 -16.42 -12.61
N TYR A 110 -2.44 -15.56 -11.58
CA TYR A 110 -2.76 -15.97 -10.20
C TYR A 110 -4.18 -15.63 -9.76
N LEU A 111 -5.02 -15.03 -10.64
CA LEU A 111 -6.31 -14.48 -10.23
C LEU A 111 -7.22 -15.52 -9.57
N ASP A 112 -7.34 -16.71 -10.16
CA ASP A 112 -8.20 -17.76 -9.61
C ASP A 112 -7.69 -18.28 -8.26
N GLU A 113 -6.37 -18.44 -8.12
CA GLU A 113 -5.76 -18.82 -6.84
C GLU A 113 -5.98 -17.73 -5.75
N LEU A 114 -5.87 -16.45 -6.11
CA LEU A 114 -6.11 -15.33 -5.22
C LEU A 114 -7.58 -15.25 -4.76
N LEU A 115 -8.53 -15.51 -5.68
CA LEU A 115 -9.94 -15.56 -5.36
C LEU A 115 -10.27 -16.75 -4.44
N ASN A 116 -9.74 -17.93 -4.77
CA ASN A 116 -9.90 -19.15 -3.95
C ASN A 116 -9.28 -18.99 -2.55
N ALA A 117 -8.18 -18.24 -2.43
CA ALA A 117 -7.56 -17.88 -1.16
C ALA A 117 -8.38 -16.86 -0.33
N GLY A 118 -9.46 -16.30 -0.90
CA GLY A 118 -10.33 -15.35 -0.21
C GLY A 118 -9.75 -13.94 -0.14
N LEU A 119 -9.02 -13.48 -1.17
CA LEU A 119 -8.55 -12.10 -1.24
C LEU A 119 -9.74 -11.13 -1.28
N ASP A 120 -9.80 -10.17 -0.35
CA ASP A 120 -10.95 -9.25 -0.20
C ASP A 120 -10.86 -8.00 -1.10
N GLY A 121 -9.75 -7.77 -1.76
CA GLY A 121 -9.58 -6.65 -2.67
C GLY A 121 -8.15 -6.44 -3.13
N ILE A 122 -8.01 -5.81 -4.28
CA ILE A 122 -6.72 -5.61 -4.92
C ILE A 122 -6.48 -4.14 -5.25
N ASN A 123 -5.24 -3.69 -5.08
CA ASN A 123 -4.77 -2.41 -5.58
C ASN A 123 -3.76 -2.69 -6.69
N ILE A 124 -4.00 -2.18 -7.87
CA ILE A 124 -3.09 -2.30 -9.02
C ILE A 124 -2.44 -0.94 -9.25
N SER A 125 -1.12 -0.91 -9.32
CA SER A 125 -0.36 0.33 -9.58
C SER A 125 -0.29 0.60 -11.06
N LEU A 126 -0.72 1.81 -11.49
CA LEU A 126 -0.71 2.24 -12.88
C LEU A 126 -0.66 3.77 -12.96
N ASP A 127 0.45 4.32 -13.44
CA ASP A 127 0.69 5.78 -13.44
C ASP A 127 0.35 6.44 -14.79
N THR A 128 0.14 5.64 -15.85
CA THR A 128 -0.10 6.14 -17.22
C THR A 128 -0.83 5.11 -18.08
N LEU A 129 -1.60 5.59 -19.06
CA LEU A 129 -2.19 4.80 -20.14
C LEU A 129 -1.39 4.90 -21.45
N ASN A 130 -0.26 5.61 -21.43
CA ASN A 130 0.65 5.71 -22.57
C ASN A 130 1.75 4.66 -22.46
N GLU A 131 1.89 3.81 -23.49
CA GLU A 131 2.84 2.69 -23.55
C GLU A 131 4.30 3.15 -23.37
N GLU A 132 4.68 4.25 -24.01
CA GLU A 132 6.04 4.78 -23.95
C GLU A 132 6.36 5.36 -22.55
N GLN A 133 5.44 6.14 -21.98
CA GLN A 133 5.58 6.62 -20.60
C GLN A 133 5.64 5.45 -19.61
N PHE A 134 4.81 4.42 -19.80
CA PHE A 134 4.82 3.22 -18.95
C PHE A 134 6.19 2.55 -18.97
N ARG A 135 6.79 2.35 -20.15
CA ARG A 135 8.12 1.78 -20.30
C ARG A 135 9.20 2.63 -19.64
N GLN A 136 9.14 3.95 -19.81
CA GLN A 136 10.08 4.91 -19.22
C GLN A 136 9.99 4.93 -17.69
N ILE A 137 8.78 4.94 -17.12
CA ILE A 137 8.56 4.94 -15.66
C ILE A 137 9.00 3.61 -15.05
N THR A 138 8.58 2.50 -15.66
CA THR A 138 8.83 1.16 -15.11
C THR A 138 10.22 0.62 -15.42
N ARG A 139 10.94 1.23 -16.38
CA ARG A 139 12.27 0.81 -16.85
C ARG A 139 12.33 -0.64 -17.29
N ARG A 140 11.20 -1.17 -17.78
CA ARG A 140 11.07 -2.55 -18.28
C ARG A 140 10.15 -2.58 -19.50
N ASN A 141 10.39 -3.54 -20.37
CA ASN A 141 9.63 -3.70 -21.62
C ASN A 141 8.51 -4.74 -21.44
N PHE A 142 7.53 -4.43 -20.61
CA PHE A 142 6.30 -5.21 -20.51
C PHE A 142 5.16 -4.45 -21.19
N PRO A 143 4.24 -5.14 -21.87
CA PRO A 143 3.10 -4.49 -22.52
C PRO A 143 2.12 -3.93 -21.47
N LEU A 144 1.75 -2.67 -21.58
CA LEU A 144 0.74 -2.02 -20.75
C LEU A 144 -0.61 -2.75 -20.78
N SER A 145 -0.96 -3.33 -21.93
CA SER A 145 -2.18 -4.12 -22.12
C SER A 145 -2.35 -5.25 -21.11
N GLN A 146 -1.25 -5.85 -20.63
CA GLN A 146 -1.28 -6.88 -19.61
C GLN A 146 -1.80 -6.36 -18.25
N VAL A 147 -1.44 -5.13 -17.89
CA VAL A 147 -1.94 -4.47 -16.67
C VAL A 147 -3.41 -4.07 -16.83
N LEU A 148 -3.79 -3.55 -17.99
CA LEU A 148 -5.17 -3.17 -18.28
C LEU A 148 -6.11 -4.38 -18.28
N GLU A 149 -5.68 -5.50 -18.83
CA GLU A 149 -6.42 -6.77 -18.76
C GLU A 149 -6.58 -7.26 -17.32
N ALA A 150 -5.52 -7.17 -16.50
CA ALA A 150 -5.60 -7.51 -15.09
C ALA A 150 -6.61 -6.62 -14.33
N ILE A 151 -6.61 -5.31 -14.60
CA ILE A 151 -7.59 -4.37 -14.01
C ILE A 151 -9.02 -4.77 -14.36
N LYS A 152 -9.29 -5.01 -15.65
CA LYS A 152 -10.61 -5.42 -16.14
C LYS A 152 -11.08 -6.70 -15.44
N ARG A 153 -10.28 -7.77 -15.52
CA ARG A 153 -10.62 -9.06 -14.90
C ARG A 153 -10.83 -8.98 -13.40
N CYS A 154 -10.00 -8.21 -12.69
CA CYS A 154 -10.17 -8.02 -11.25
C CYS A 154 -11.44 -7.25 -10.93
N SER A 155 -11.75 -6.18 -11.67
CA SER A 155 -12.89 -5.32 -11.39
C SER A 155 -14.24 -6.05 -11.50
N GLU A 156 -14.29 -7.13 -12.26
CA GLU A 156 -15.47 -8.02 -12.40
C GLU A 156 -15.65 -8.99 -11.22
N LYS A 157 -14.60 -9.23 -10.44
CA LYS A 157 -14.56 -10.31 -9.44
C LYS A 157 -14.41 -9.84 -8.00
N LEU A 158 -13.70 -8.74 -7.75
CA LEU A 158 -13.42 -8.23 -6.41
C LEU A 158 -13.21 -6.71 -6.39
N PRO A 159 -13.35 -6.06 -5.23
CA PRO A 159 -13.09 -4.63 -5.07
C PRO A 159 -11.70 -4.25 -5.57
N THR A 160 -11.65 -3.51 -6.67
CA THR A 160 -10.41 -3.16 -7.38
C THR A 160 -10.13 -1.66 -7.28
N LYS A 161 -8.87 -1.32 -6.99
CA LYS A 161 -8.38 0.06 -6.96
C LYS A 161 -7.16 0.21 -7.83
N ILE A 162 -7.08 1.31 -8.55
CA ILE A 162 -5.91 1.71 -9.32
C ILE A 162 -5.17 2.76 -8.52
N ASN A 163 -3.87 2.60 -8.30
CA ASN A 163 -3.01 3.60 -7.68
C ASN A 163 -2.18 4.27 -8.75
N ALA A 164 -2.26 5.58 -8.86
CA ALA A 164 -1.45 6.40 -9.72
C ALA A 164 -0.66 7.43 -8.88
N VAL A 165 0.65 7.41 -8.95
CA VAL A 165 1.50 8.43 -8.34
C VAL A 165 1.50 9.65 -9.25
N LEU A 166 1.27 10.82 -8.68
CA LEU A 166 1.31 12.09 -9.41
C LEU A 166 2.76 12.46 -9.71
N LEU A 167 3.21 12.12 -10.91
CA LEU A 167 4.52 12.45 -11.44
C LEU A 167 4.39 13.64 -12.42
N PRO A 168 5.38 14.54 -12.50
CA PRO A 168 5.34 15.65 -13.46
C PRO A 168 5.16 15.19 -14.90
N GLU A 169 5.80 14.11 -15.28
CA GLU A 169 5.76 13.51 -16.62
C GLU A 169 4.43 12.84 -16.97
N THR A 170 3.57 12.52 -15.98
CA THR A 170 2.25 11.90 -16.19
C THR A 170 1.09 12.87 -15.93
N GLU A 171 1.35 14.16 -15.93
CA GLU A 171 0.30 15.17 -15.69
C GLU A 171 -0.83 15.09 -16.72
N ASP A 172 -0.52 14.76 -17.96
CA ASP A 172 -1.47 14.53 -19.05
C ASP A 172 -2.35 13.31 -18.85
N GLN A 173 -1.93 12.38 -17.96
CA GLN A 173 -2.63 11.12 -17.68
C GLN A 173 -3.70 11.23 -16.58
N LEU A 174 -3.81 12.37 -15.91
CA LEU A 174 -4.79 12.58 -14.85
C LEU A 174 -6.22 12.27 -15.30
N ILE A 175 -6.66 12.88 -16.38
CA ILE A 175 -8.02 12.70 -16.92
C ILE A 175 -8.19 11.32 -17.58
N PRO A 176 -7.28 10.84 -18.45
CA PRO A 176 -7.38 9.48 -19.00
C PRO A 176 -7.49 8.40 -17.93
N LEU A 177 -6.66 8.44 -16.88
CA LEU A 177 -6.74 7.47 -15.78
C LEU A 177 -8.06 7.59 -14.99
N ALA A 178 -8.48 8.82 -14.64
CA ALA A 178 -9.73 9.03 -13.92
C ALA A 178 -10.94 8.49 -14.70
N ARG A 179 -10.90 8.60 -16.03
CA ARG A 179 -11.95 8.11 -16.94
C ARG A 179 -12.14 6.59 -16.89
N LEU A 180 -11.16 5.82 -16.41
CA LEU A 180 -11.34 4.39 -16.16
C LEU A 180 -12.46 4.12 -15.15
N ALA A 181 -12.68 5.03 -14.19
CA ALA A 181 -13.76 4.90 -13.22
C ALA A 181 -15.15 5.18 -13.80
N CYS A 182 -15.27 5.76 -15.02
CA CYS A 182 -16.54 5.89 -15.73
C CYS A 182 -17.00 4.53 -16.30
N PHE A 183 -16.05 3.73 -16.82
CA PHE A 183 -16.35 2.51 -17.55
C PHE A 183 -16.22 1.23 -16.71
N LEU A 184 -15.46 1.30 -15.62
CA LEU A 184 -15.19 0.16 -14.75
C LEU A 184 -15.59 0.47 -13.31
N PRO A 185 -16.05 -0.53 -12.53
CA PRO A 185 -16.37 -0.35 -11.11
C PRO A 185 -15.09 -0.30 -10.24
N VAL A 186 -14.15 0.57 -10.60
CA VAL A 186 -12.86 0.74 -9.94
C VAL A 186 -12.76 2.07 -9.20
N SER A 187 -11.90 2.13 -8.20
CA SER A 187 -11.53 3.41 -7.61
C SER A 187 -10.13 3.80 -8.07
N VAL A 188 -10.01 4.84 -8.90
CA VAL A 188 -8.73 5.40 -9.33
C VAL A 188 -8.23 6.37 -8.27
N ARG A 189 -7.06 6.09 -7.69
CA ARG A 189 -6.49 6.91 -6.60
C ARG A 189 -5.22 7.61 -7.06
N PHE A 190 -5.25 8.90 -7.03
CA PHE A 190 -4.10 9.76 -7.26
C PHE A 190 -3.37 10.00 -5.94
N ILE A 191 -2.07 9.76 -5.92
CA ILE A 191 -1.23 9.77 -4.72
C ILE A 191 -0.10 10.76 -4.93
N GLU A 192 0.04 11.73 -4.01
CA GLU A 192 1.21 12.61 -4.02
C GLU A 192 2.51 11.81 -3.85
N GLN A 193 3.51 12.14 -4.65
CA GLN A 193 4.84 11.57 -4.53
C GLN A 193 5.47 11.95 -3.18
N MET A 194 5.89 10.94 -2.43
CA MET A 194 6.56 11.11 -1.13
C MET A 194 8.08 11.12 -1.32
N PRO A 195 8.82 11.95 -0.55
CA PRO A 195 10.29 12.03 -0.61
C PRO A 195 10.95 10.82 0.08
N LEU A 196 10.92 9.66 -0.56
CA LEU A 196 11.51 8.43 -0.06
C LEU A 196 12.64 7.95 -0.98
N GLY A 197 13.55 7.12 -0.46
CA GLY A 197 14.65 6.54 -1.26
C GLY A 197 15.70 7.57 -1.73
N GLY A 198 15.73 8.76 -1.14
CA GLY A 198 16.69 9.82 -1.50
C GLY A 198 16.27 10.69 -2.68
N GLU A 199 15.19 10.38 -3.37
CA GLU A 199 14.61 11.25 -4.40
C GLU A 199 13.83 12.39 -3.75
N ARG A 200 14.14 13.60 -4.13
CA ARG A 200 13.31 14.78 -3.77
C ARG A 200 12.19 14.88 -4.80
N PRO A 201 10.91 14.93 -4.38
CA PRO A 201 9.83 15.27 -5.29
C PRO A 201 10.19 16.58 -5.99
N SER A 202 9.95 16.66 -7.28
CA SER A 202 10.10 17.92 -7.97
C SER A 202 9.16 18.96 -7.33
N LYS A 203 9.58 20.24 -7.25
CA LYS A 203 8.72 21.34 -6.80
C LYS A 203 7.43 21.49 -7.63
N ALA A 204 7.32 20.73 -8.72
CA ALA A 204 6.21 20.71 -9.66
C ALA A 204 5.09 19.72 -9.28
N SER A 205 5.13 19.02 -8.13
CA SER A 205 3.94 18.35 -7.62
C SER A 205 2.91 19.44 -7.31
N ARG A 206 2.02 19.69 -8.27
CA ARG A 206 0.96 20.70 -8.13
C ARG A 206 0.14 20.34 -6.91
N GLY A 207 -0.17 21.36 -6.11
CA GLY A 207 -0.99 21.19 -4.92
C GLY A 207 -2.33 20.53 -5.28
N TRP A 208 -2.90 19.89 -4.32
CA TRP A 208 -4.15 19.15 -4.35
C TRP A 208 -5.31 19.89 -5.03
N ASP A 209 -5.46 21.20 -4.72
CA ASP A 209 -6.53 22.02 -5.30
C ASP A 209 -6.48 22.03 -6.84
N SER A 210 -5.27 21.97 -7.43
CA SER A 210 -5.13 21.92 -8.88
C SER A 210 -5.61 20.59 -9.48
N VAL A 211 -5.39 19.45 -8.80
CA VAL A 211 -5.84 18.14 -9.24
C VAL A 211 -7.36 18.06 -9.20
N LEU A 212 -7.96 18.44 -8.07
CA LEU A 212 -9.42 18.46 -7.90
C LEU A 212 -10.08 19.45 -8.87
N ALA A 213 -9.50 20.63 -9.06
CA ALA A 213 -10.01 21.63 -10.00
C ALA A 213 -10.01 21.11 -11.44
N ARG A 214 -8.97 20.40 -11.85
CA ARG A 214 -8.89 19.77 -13.18
C ARG A 214 -9.93 18.66 -13.35
N LEU A 215 -10.13 17.83 -12.33
CA LEU A 215 -11.17 16.79 -12.34
C LEU A 215 -12.57 17.40 -12.42
N LYS A 216 -12.84 18.50 -11.67
CA LYS A 216 -14.12 19.22 -11.72
C LYS A 216 -14.35 19.96 -13.02
N LYS A 217 -13.28 20.37 -13.72
CA LYS A 217 -13.41 20.98 -15.06
C LYS A 217 -13.92 19.95 -16.08
N GLU A 218 -13.47 18.69 -15.96
CA GLU A 218 -13.91 17.60 -16.83
C GLU A 218 -15.30 17.06 -16.42
N TRP A 219 -15.51 16.95 -15.10
CA TRP A 219 -16.79 16.49 -14.50
C TRP A 219 -17.30 17.54 -13.52
N PRO A 220 -18.14 18.50 -13.96
CA PRO A 220 -18.66 19.58 -13.11
C PRO A 220 -19.45 19.10 -11.90
N ASP A 221 -20.14 17.96 -12.03
CA ASP A 221 -20.95 17.34 -10.97
C ASP A 221 -20.13 16.44 -10.02
N LEU A 222 -18.79 16.44 -10.15
CA LEU A 222 -17.92 15.66 -9.29
C LEU A 222 -18.05 16.13 -7.83
N SER A 223 -18.56 15.26 -6.97
CA SER A 223 -18.86 15.55 -5.57
C SER A 223 -18.23 14.51 -4.61
N PRO A 224 -17.96 14.88 -3.35
CA PRO A 224 -17.43 13.95 -2.37
C PRO A 224 -18.40 12.76 -2.14
N VAL A 225 -17.80 11.56 -2.01
CA VAL A 225 -18.51 10.33 -1.63
C VAL A 225 -18.32 10.15 -0.12
N PRO A 226 -19.41 10.14 0.68
CA PRO A 226 -19.29 10.03 2.14
C PRO A 226 -18.84 8.64 2.61
N GLU A 227 -19.08 7.60 1.79
CA GLU A 227 -18.75 6.23 2.16
C GLU A 227 -17.24 6.00 2.13
N ARG A 228 -16.73 5.40 3.23
CA ARG A 228 -15.34 4.99 3.32
C ARG A 228 -15.08 3.77 2.44
N ARG A 229 -14.26 3.91 1.40
CA ARG A 229 -13.88 2.82 0.50
C ARG A 229 -12.55 2.16 0.95
N GLY A 230 -12.63 1.29 1.98
CA GLY A 230 -11.49 0.54 2.52
C GLY A 230 -10.73 1.28 3.63
N ASN A 231 -9.53 0.78 3.98
CA ASN A 231 -8.77 1.19 5.19
C ASN A 231 -7.75 2.32 4.94
N GLY A 232 -7.70 2.86 3.71
CA GLY A 232 -6.76 3.92 3.33
C GLY A 232 -7.26 5.33 3.67
N PRO A 233 -6.39 6.35 3.51
CA PRO A 233 -6.71 7.74 3.82
C PRO A 233 -7.36 8.51 2.65
N ALA A 234 -7.64 7.86 1.52
CA ALA A 234 -8.16 8.53 0.34
C ALA A 234 -9.53 9.17 0.60
N ILE A 235 -9.69 10.41 0.17
CA ILE A 235 -10.98 11.08 0.04
C ILE A 235 -11.50 10.77 -1.36
N TYR A 236 -12.74 10.29 -1.45
CA TYR A 236 -13.32 9.85 -2.71
C TYR A 236 -14.33 10.84 -3.26
N TYR A 237 -14.38 10.92 -4.59
CA TYR A 237 -15.31 11.72 -5.35
C TYR A 237 -15.94 10.85 -6.45
N SER A 238 -17.20 11.13 -6.79
CA SER A 238 -17.91 10.48 -7.88
C SER A 238 -18.80 11.49 -8.60
N ALA A 239 -19.24 11.16 -9.79
CA ALA A 239 -20.17 11.89 -10.61
C ALA A 239 -21.20 10.92 -11.23
N PRO A 240 -22.31 11.37 -11.78
CA PRO A 240 -23.35 10.50 -12.36
C PRO A 240 -22.82 9.53 -13.42
N GLU A 241 -21.79 9.92 -14.16
CA GLU A 241 -21.18 9.10 -15.23
C GLU A 241 -20.22 8.01 -14.69
N PHE A 242 -19.94 7.99 -13.40
CA PHE A 242 -18.95 7.07 -12.82
C PHE A 242 -19.59 5.77 -12.36
N SER A 243 -19.13 4.64 -12.90
CA SER A 243 -19.37 3.31 -12.34
C SER A 243 -18.56 3.08 -11.05
N GLY A 244 -17.46 3.80 -10.91
CA GLY A 244 -16.54 3.74 -9.79
C GLY A 244 -16.39 5.05 -9.03
N ALA A 245 -15.15 5.44 -8.72
CA ALA A 245 -14.85 6.72 -8.07
C ALA A 245 -13.40 7.15 -8.34
N VAL A 246 -13.10 8.43 -8.19
CA VAL A 246 -11.73 8.92 -8.04
C VAL A 246 -11.42 9.17 -6.57
N GLY A 247 -10.22 8.81 -6.15
CA GLY A 247 -9.75 8.99 -4.79
C GLY A 247 -8.49 9.82 -4.78
N LEU A 248 -8.34 10.63 -3.77
CA LEU A 248 -7.22 11.54 -3.65
C LEU A 248 -6.46 11.24 -2.34
N ILE A 249 -5.13 11.06 -2.38
CA ILE A 249 -4.26 10.81 -1.23
C ILE A 249 -3.18 11.87 -1.15
N GLU A 250 -3.44 12.87 -0.34
CA GLU A 250 -2.57 14.00 -0.08
C GLU A 250 -1.52 13.62 0.97
N ALA A 251 -0.49 12.90 0.50
CA ALA A 251 0.51 12.34 1.40
C ALA A 251 1.50 13.37 1.94
N VAL A 252 1.61 14.53 1.30
CA VAL A 252 2.57 15.58 1.61
C VAL A 252 1.88 16.91 1.95
N SER A 253 0.97 17.38 1.10
CA SER A 253 0.32 18.69 1.23
C SER A 253 -0.69 18.75 2.39
N HIS A 254 -1.46 17.69 2.61
CA HIS A 254 -2.44 17.61 3.71
C HIS A 254 -2.26 16.30 4.49
N SER A 255 -1.69 16.42 5.67
CA SER A 255 -1.40 15.26 6.50
C SER A 255 -2.67 14.58 7.00
N PHE A 256 -2.83 13.30 6.68
CA PHE A 256 -3.86 12.41 7.23
C PHE A 256 -3.42 11.68 8.52
N CYS A 257 -2.36 12.17 9.17
CA CYS A 257 -1.75 11.50 10.34
C CYS A 257 -2.69 11.39 11.54
N SER A 258 -3.60 12.33 11.72
CA SER A 258 -4.61 12.32 12.80
C SER A 258 -5.53 11.09 12.73
N GLY A 259 -5.83 10.58 11.54
CA GLY A 259 -6.62 9.37 11.31
C GLY A 259 -5.80 8.14 10.91
N CYS A 260 -4.47 8.17 11.07
CA CYS A 260 -3.60 7.09 10.60
C CYS A 260 -3.69 5.84 11.49
N ASN A 261 -4.26 4.78 10.97
CA ASN A 261 -4.50 3.49 11.64
C ASN A 261 -3.45 2.40 11.34
N ARG A 262 -2.28 2.75 10.74
CA ARG A 262 -1.37 1.78 10.11
C ARG A 262 -0.06 1.63 10.83
N ILE A 263 0.45 0.37 10.82
CA ILE A 263 1.85 0.01 11.04
C ILE A 263 2.31 -0.87 9.89
N ARG A 264 3.64 -1.05 9.76
CA ARG A 264 4.24 -1.80 8.64
C ARG A 264 5.24 -2.83 9.15
N LEU A 265 5.27 -3.98 8.49
CA LEU A 265 6.26 -5.02 8.69
C LEU A 265 7.02 -5.23 7.37
N THR A 266 8.33 -5.04 7.39
CA THR A 266 9.18 -5.28 6.21
C THR A 266 9.42 -6.78 6.00
N CYS A 267 9.87 -7.15 4.82
CA CYS A 267 10.18 -8.55 4.50
C CYS A 267 11.34 -9.14 5.33
N GLU A 268 12.14 -8.29 5.95
CA GLU A 268 13.25 -8.65 6.85
C GLU A 268 12.82 -8.85 8.31
N GLY A 269 11.58 -8.46 8.67
CA GLY A 269 11.07 -8.56 10.04
C GLY A 269 11.15 -7.25 10.84
N GLN A 270 11.39 -6.11 10.16
CA GLN A 270 11.41 -4.80 10.81
C GLN A 270 10.00 -4.24 10.94
N LEU A 271 9.53 -4.03 12.16
CA LEU A 271 8.23 -3.43 12.46
C LEU A 271 8.36 -1.91 12.56
N LYS A 272 7.71 -1.20 11.64
CA LYS A 272 7.77 0.27 11.49
C LYS A 272 6.47 0.93 11.94
N PRO A 273 6.50 1.87 12.88
CA PRO A 273 5.33 2.65 13.28
C PRO A 273 4.90 3.66 12.20
N CYS A 274 5.83 4.18 11.41
CA CYS A 274 5.59 5.18 10.37
C CYS A 274 6.42 4.91 9.12
N LEU A 275 5.95 5.38 7.96
CA LEU A 275 6.67 5.30 6.69
C LEU A 275 7.82 6.33 6.61
N CYS A 276 7.62 7.51 7.19
CA CYS A 276 8.50 8.67 7.06
C CYS A 276 9.84 8.51 7.80
N TYR A 277 9.85 7.76 8.88
CA TYR A 277 11.02 7.66 9.77
C TYR A 277 11.72 6.33 9.65
N GLY A 278 13.06 6.34 9.80
CA GLY A 278 13.90 5.14 9.75
C GLY A 278 13.71 4.18 10.92
N ASP A 279 13.09 4.66 12.01
CA ASP A 279 12.89 3.88 13.23
C ASP A 279 12.06 2.62 12.98
N SER A 280 12.56 1.51 13.52
CA SER A 280 11.91 0.20 13.45
C SER A 280 12.28 -0.66 14.65
N LEU A 281 11.48 -1.69 14.91
CA LEU A 281 11.75 -2.71 15.90
C LEU A 281 11.99 -4.05 15.19
N ASP A 282 13.08 -4.72 15.51
CA ASP A 282 13.38 -6.03 14.93
C ASP A 282 12.56 -7.13 15.62
N LEU A 283 11.67 -7.77 14.86
CA LEU A 283 10.90 -8.92 15.32
C LEU A 283 11.65 -10.25 15.20
N THR A 284 12.78 -10.27 14.50
CA THR A 284 13.51 -11.50 14.14
C THR A 284 13.91 -12.35 15.36
N PRO A 285 14.42 -11.81 16.47
CA PRO A 285 14.77 -12.60 17.64
C PRO A 285 13.54 -13.34 18.23
N ALA A 286 12.44 -12.60 18.44
CA ALA A 286 11.21 -13.14 18.99
C ALA A 286 10.53 -14.14 18.04
N LEU A 287 10.62 -13.93 16.72
CA LEU A 287 10.12 -14.88 15.71
C LEU A 287 10.92 -16.18 15.70
N LYS A 288 12.25 -16.11 15.80
CA LYS A 288 13.13 -17.31 15.85
C LYS A 288 12.94 -18.11 17.13
N SER A 289 12.82 -17.45 18.29
CA SER A 289 12.60 -18.10 19.58
C SER A 289 11.14 -18.54 19.77
N LYS A 290 10.23 -18.18 18.82
CA LYS A 290 8.79 -18.39 18.94
C LYS A 290 8.20 -17.81 20.23
N ASN A 291 8.77 -16.72 20.71
CA ASN A 291 8.33 -16.02 21.93
C ASN A 291 7.16 -15.09 21.61
N GLU A 292 5.95 -15.56 21.82
CA GLU A 292 4.72 -14.82 21.52
C GLU A 292 4.55 -13.59 22.42
N GLU A 293 4.92 -13.69 23.70
CA GLU A 293 4.82 -12.55 24.63
C GLU A 293 5.74 -11.40 24.22
N GLU A 294 6.95 -11.71 23.77
CA GLU A 294 7.88 -10.73 23.25
C GLU A 294 7.37 -10.10 21.95
N LEU A 295 6.75 -10.88 21.06
CA LEU A 295 6.10 -10.33 19.85
C LEU A 295 4.99 -9.35 20.22
N LEU A 296 4.12 -9.68 21.16
CA LEU A 296 3.07 -8.79 21.63
C LEU A 296 3.65 -7.49 22.21
N ALA A 297 4.70 -7.61 23.06
CA ALA A 297 5.38 -6.45 23.65
C ALA A 297 6.00 -5.53 22.56
N LEU A 298 6.61 -6.10 21.53
CA LEU A 298 7.19 -5.34 20.42
C LEU A 298 6.11 -4.63 19.60
N PHE A 299 4.96 -5.26 19.30
CA PHE A 299 3.84 -4.60 18.65
C PHE A 299 3.28 -3.44 19.49
N LEU A 300 3.09 -3.63 20.79
CA LEU A 300 2.66 -2.57 21.71
C LEU A 300 3.66 -1.42 21.73
N LYS A 301 4.96 -1.71 21.79
CA LYS A 301 6.04 -0.72 21.75
C LYS A 301 6.02 0.06 20.43
N ALA A 302 5.86 -0.62 19.28
CA ALA A 302 5.78 0.03 17.98
C ALA A 302 4.60 1.01 17.90
N VAL A 303 3.44 0.62 18.42
CA VAL A 303 2.25 1.47 18.42
C VAL A 303 2.43 2.66 19.36
N ARG A 304 2.99 2.48 20.56
CA ARG A 304 3.30 3.56 21.48
C ARG A 304 4.30 4.56 20.88
N ASN A 305 5.30 4.08 20.16
CA ASN A 305 6.31 4.91 19.50
C ASN A 305 5.85 5.54 18.19
N LYS A 306 4.57 5.36 17.80
CA LYS A 306 4.05 5.94 16.57
C LYS A 306 4.05 7.47 16.65
N PRO A 307 4.73 8.18 15.71
CA PRO A 307 4.84 9.64 15.76
C PRO A 307 3.48 10.31 15.57
N LYS A 308 3.33 11.52 16.07
CA LYS A 308 2.13 12.35 15.92
C LYS A 308 1.82 12.59 14.44
N ALA A 309 2.84 12.98 13.68
CA ALA A 309 2.75 13.27 12.25
C ALA A 309 4.04 12.86 11.53
N HIS A 310 3.97 12.75 10.22
CA HIS A 310 5.14 12.66 9.34
C HIS A 310 5.69 14.06 9.04
N CYS A 311 6.93 14.11 8.53
CA CYS A 311 7.64 15.34 8.14
C CYS A 311 7.86 15.44 6.62
N PHE A 312 7.01 14.83 5.78
CA PHE A 312 7.22 14.80 4.33
C PHE A 312 7.28 16.18 3.66
N ARG A 313 6.75 17.24 4.29
CA ARG A 313 6.92 18.62 3.80
C ARG A 313 8.36 19.08 3.86
N GLU A 314 9.08 18.65 4.90
CA GLU A 314 10.48 18.97 5.15
C GLU A 314 11.33 17.74 4.74
N ALA A 315 11.61 17.61 3.44
CA ALA A 315 12.32 16.43 2.91
C ALA A 315 13.68 16.15 3.60
N SER A 316 14.32 17.18 4.19
CA SER A 316 15.54 17.05 4.99
C SER A 316 15.34 16.33 6.33
N GLU A 317 14.13 16.35 6.87
CA GLU A 317 13.78 15.72 8.15
C GLU A 317 13.33 14.26 7.96
N VAL A 318 13.09 13.82 6.71
CA VAL A 318 12.74 12.43 6.42
C VAL A 318 13.95 11.55 6.72
N SER A 319 13.86 10.73 7.76
CA SER A 319 14.96 9.85 8.17
C SER A 319 14.92 8.45 7.52
N GLU A 320 13.82 8.08 6.85
CA GLU A 320 13.78 6.85 6.07
C GLU A 320 14.65 6.97 4.81
N ARG A 321 15.61 6.06 4.65
CA ARG A 321 16.56 6.04 3.53
C ARG A 321 16.33 4.88 2.58
N ARG A 322 15.55 3.89 2.99
CA ARG A 322 15.24 2.73 2.15
C ARG A 322 14.26 3.11 1.05
N TYR A 323 14.37 2.41 -0.04
CA TYR A 323 13.44 2.52 -1.15
C TYR A 323 12.06 1.94 -0.80
N MET A 324 11.03 2.40 -1.50
CA MET A 324 9.65 1.95 -1.25
C MET A 324 9.50 0.42 -1.38
N SER A 325 10.21 -0.22 -2.31
CA SER A 325 10.22 -1.68 -2.49
C SER A 325 10.75 -2.44 -1.26
N GLN A 326 11.66 -1.87 -0.50
CA GLN A 326 12.22 -2.47 0.72
C GLN A 326 11.30 -2.30 1.93
N ILE A 327 10.47 -1.25 1.94
CA ILE A 327 9.55 -0.94 3.05
C ILE A 327 8.19 -1.58 2.84
N GLY A 328 7.81 -1.83 1.60
CA GLY A 328 6.50 -2.29 1.17
C GLY A 328 5.55 -1.14 0.85
N GLY A 329 5.48 -0.84 -0.43
CA GLY A 329 4.65 0.22 -1.03
C GLY A 329 3.16 -0.03 -1.03
#